data_7372a34527b67e5c32606854cd06bf05
#
_entry.id   7372a34527b67e5c32606854cd06bf05
#
_cell.length_a   1.000
_cell.length_b   1.000
_cell.length_c   1.000
_cell.angle_alpha   90.00
_cell.angle_beta   90.00
_cell.angle_gamma   90.00
#
_symmetry.space_group_name_H-M   'P 1'
#
loop_
_entity.id
_entity.type
_entity.pdbx_description
1 polymer ?
#
loop_
_entity_poly.entity_id
_entity_poly.type
_entity_poly.pdbx_seq_one_letter_code
_entity_poly.pdbx_strand_id
1 'polypeptide(L)'
;MELVLVLLPDSGAAGMDFALGQVTRGHVIGNSAPAYHVRVNIDSAPDLLPTLEQLLTRVSKPIQYVGGELNSTVKDWHVGGHGPDGQDLTVRWALMYPDAYEVGLPNQGVQILYEVLNERDWMLAERTYSVWPDMERQMRAAGIPQFTLDGHRPVCDFDIMSVSLSTELGYTNMLNAIDLAGIPIHQADRTEDDPIVLIGGHAAFNPEPVADFIDAAVLGDG
;
A
#
# COMPACT_ATOMS: atom_id res chain seq x y z
N MET A 1 21.86 -0.85 8.29
CA MET A 1 20.61 -0.16 8.61
C MET A 1 19.65 -1.24 9.07
N GLU A 2 19.14 -1.17 10.24
CA GLU A 2 18.31 -2.21 10.86
C GLU A 2 16.86 -1.79 10.69
N LEU A 3 16.12 -2.54 9.89
CA LEU A 3 14.68 -2.33 9.71
C LEU A 3 13.96 -3.02 10.88
N VAL A 4 13.22 -2.28 11.67
CA VAL A 4 12.40 -2.83 12.75
C VAL A 4 10.96 -2.89 12.28
N LEU A 5 10.47 -4.09 11.99
CA LEU A 5 9.05 -4.34 11.69
C LEU A 5 8.33 -4.66 13.02
N VAL A 6 7.38 -3.83 13.39
CA VAL A 6 6.51 -4.08 14.53
C VAL A 6 5.21 -4.69 14.01
N LEU A 7 5.01 -5.95 14.29
CA LEU A 7 3.73 -6.64 14.04
C LEU A 7 2.78 -6.33 15.19
N LEU A 8 1.56 -5.93 14.91
CA LEU A 8 0.55 -5.66 15.90
C LEU A 8 -0.20 -6.96 16.22
N PRO A 9 -0.42 -7.30 17.50
CA PRO A 9 -1.15 -8.49 17.86
C PRO A 9 -2.63 -8.36 17.49
N ASP A 10 -3.26 -9.50 17.15
CA ASP A 10 -4.71 -9.61 17.03
C ASP A 10 -5.41 -8.98 18.23
N SER A 11 -6.40 -8.14 18.00
CA SER A 11 -7.12 -7.35 19.00
C SER A 11 -7.96 -8.17 20.01
N GLY A 12 -7.72 -9.49 20.08
CA GLY A 12 -8.43 -10.42 20.98
C GLY A 12 -7.73 -10.79 22.29
N ALA A 13 -6.48 -10.40 22.51
CA ALA A 13 -5.73 -10.75 23.72
C ALA A 13 -5.41 -9.52 24.58
N ALA A 14 -5.97 -9.48 25.77
CA ALA A 14 -5.63 -8.49 26.79
C ALA A 14 -4.17 -8.66 27.23
N GLY A 15 -3.29 -7.79 26.74
CA GLY A 15 -1.90 -7.70 27.13
C GLY A 15 -1.08 -7.13 25.98
N MET A 16 -0.71 -5.85 26.07
CA MET A 16 0.19 -5.19 25.12
C MET A 16 1.63 -5.73 25.29
N ASP A 17 1.92 -6.83 24.62
CA ASP A 17 3.31 -7.24 24.40
C ASP A 17 3.69 -6.91 22.96
N PHE A 18 4.40 -5.80 22.78
CA PHE A 18 5.01 -5.46 21.50
C PHE A 18 6.12 -6.47 21.20
N ALA A 19 5.91 -7.32 20.22
CA ALA A 19 6.96 -8.18 19.73
C ALA A 19 7.85 -7.38 18.76
N LEU A 20 9.03 -6.99 19.21
CA LEU A 20 10.09 -6.47 18.37
C LEU A 20 10.69 -7.64 17.56
N GLY A 21 10.37 -7.73 16.28
CA GLY A 21 10.99 -8.68 15.36
C GLY A 21 12.10 -8.00 14.56
N GLN A 22 13.30 -8.59 14.57
CA GLN A 22 14.39 -8.19 13.66
C GLN A 22 14.23 -8.91 12.34
N VAL A 23 14.15 -8.18 11.24
CA VAL A 23 14.22 -8.74 9.89
C VAL A 23 15.69 -8.81 9.49
N THR A 24 16.33 -9.93 9.69
CA THR A 24 17.64 -10.21 9.09
C THR A 24 17.42 -11.02 7.82
N ARG A 25 17.68 -10.39 6.66
CA ARG A 25 17.71 -11.01 5.33
C ARG A 25 16.53 -11.97 5.07
N GLY A 26 15.32 -11.42 4.98
CA GLY A 26 14.17 -12.16 4.46
C GLY A 26 13.46 -13.10 5.43
N HIS A 27 13.82 -13.14 6.71
CA HIS A 27 13.11 -13.91 7.73
C HIS A 27 12.60 -12.99 8.84
N VAL A 28 11.30 -13.06 9.08
CA VAL A 28 10.69 -12.49 10.30
C VAL A 28 10.95 -13.48 11.44
N ILE A 29 11.86 -13.13 12.36
CA ILE A 29 12.11 -13.95 13.55
C ILE A 29 11.31 -13.37 14.70
N GLY A 30 10.09 -13.85 14.84
CA GLY A 30 9.26 -13.65 16.04
C GLY A 30 8.69 -15.00 16.44
N ASN A 31 8.78 -15.37 17.71
CA ASN A 31 8.09 -16.53 18.25
C ASN A 31 6.56 -16.26 18.17
N SER A 32 5.84 -17.01 17.32
CA SER A 32 4.40 -17.02 17.13
C SER A 32 3.74 -15.90 16.30
N ALA A 33 4.44 -15.16 15.45
CA ALA A 33 3.76 -14.36 14.45
C ALA A 33 3.01 -15.26 13.44
N PRO A 34 1.77 -14.93 13.04
CA PRO A 34 1.10 -15.63 11.96
C PRO A 34 2.00 -15.54 10.70
N ALA A 35 2.14 -16.64 9.97
CA ALA A 35 2.84 -16.63 8.70
C ALA A 35 1.99 -15.83 7.70
N TYR A 36 2.38 -14.61 7.39
CA TYR A 36 1.76 -13.87 6.29
C TYR A 36 2.14 -14.56 4.99
N HIS A 37 1.16 -15.11 4.31
CA HIS A 37 1.33 -15.65 2.97
C HIS A 37 1.12 -14.52 1.97
N VAL A 38 2.15 -14.22 1.18
CA VAL A 38 1.99 -13.35 0.00
C VAL A 38 1.05 -14.07 -0.97
N ARG A 39 0.04 -13.36 -1.46
CA ARG A 39 -0.91 -13.92 -2.43
C ARG A 39 -0.20 -14.44 -3.66
N VAL A 40 -0.41 -15.67 -3.99
CA VAL A 40 0.25 -16.30 -5.16
C VAL A 40 -0.63 -16.24 -6.42
N ASN A 41 -1.90 -15.81 -6.33
CA ASN A 41 -2.87 -16.09 -7.38
C ASN A 41 -3.88 -14.97 -7.69
N ILE A 42 -3.40 -13.77 -8.02
CA ILE A 42 -4.23 -12.85 -8.81
C ILE A 42 -3.74 -12.94 -10.26
N ASP A 43 -4.45 -13.69 -11.08
CA ASP A 43 -4.07 -13.95 -12.48
C ASP A 43 -4.08 -12.70 -13.36
N SER A 44 -4.80 -11.64 -12.98
CA SER A 44 -4.78 -10.33 -13.65
C SER A 44 -5.44 -9.26 -12.78
N ALA A 45 -4.88 -8.06 -12.70
CA ALA A 45 -5.60 -6.87 -12.24
C ALA A 45 -6.22 -6.15 -13.45
N PRO A 46 -7.49 -5.72 -13.37
CA PRO A 46 -8.10 -4.96 -14.44
C PRO A 46 -7.42 -3.59 -14.61
N ASP A 47 -7.26 -3.17 -15.85
CA ASP A 47 -6.91 -1.78 -16.16
C ASP A 47 -8.18 -0.92 -16.04
N LEU A 48 -8.20 -0.03 -15.05
CA LEU A 48 -9.32 0.86 -14.79
C LEU A 48 -9.32 2.13 -15.66
N LEU A 49 -8.25 2.42 -16.40
CA LEU A 49 -8.09 3.65 -17.17
C LEU A 49 -9.29 3.94 -18.11
N PRO A 50 -9.81 2.97 -18.90
CA PRO A 50 -10.94 3.23 -19.78
C PRO A 50 -12.21 3.67 -19.05
N THR A 51 -12.38 3.23 -17.79
CA THR A 51 -13.53 3.62 -16.95
C THR A 51 -13.26 4.96 -16.28
N LEU A 52 -12.03 5.18 -15.81
CA LEU A 52 -11.60 6.45 -15.21
C LEU A 52 -11.72 7.61 -16.20
N GLU A 53 -11.35 7.41 -17.46
CA GLU A 53 -11.46 8.44 -18.51
C GLU A 53 -12.88 9.02 -18.62
N GLN A 54 -13.91 8.21 -18.38
CA GLN A 54 -15.31 8.67 -18.39
C GLN A 54 -15.62 9.60 -17.21
N LEU A 55 -14.87 9.48 -16.09
CA LEU A 55 -15.05 10.32 -14.91
C LEU A 55 -14.25 11.62 -14.99
N LEU A 56 -13.13 11.63 -15.75
CA LEU A 56 -12.21 12.77 -15.81
C LEU A 56 -12.89 14.07 -16.25
N THR A 57 -13.92 13.99 -17.07
CA THR A 57 -14.70 15.16 -17.52
C THR A 57 -15.56 15.79 -16.44
N ARG A 58 -15.72 15.11 -15.29
CA ARG A 58 -16.59 15.50 -14.17
C ARG A 58 -15.82 15.97 -12.95
N VAL A 59 -14.49 16.05 -13.04
CA VAL A 59 -13.61 16.43 -11.94
C VAL A 59 -12.82 17.70 -12.27
N SER A 60 -12.44 18.44 -11.23
CA SER A 60 -11.77 19.74 -11.39
C SER A 60 -10.36 19.65 -11.90
N LYS A 61 -9.65 18.54 -11.57
CA LYS A 61 -8.23 18.36 -11.86
C LYS A 61 -7.95 16.97 -12.45
N PRO A 62 -8.40 16.69 -13.67
CA PRO A 62 -8.30 15.36 -14.26
C PRO A 62 -6.85 14.85 -14.41
N ILE A 63 -5.89 15.76 -14.61
CA ILE A 63 -4.47 15.41 -14.80
C ILE A 63 -3.87 14.60 -13.66
N GLN A 64 -4.42 14.69 -12.44
CA GLN A 64 -3.94 13.96 -11.27
C GLN A 64 -4.22 12.45 -11.33
N TYR A 65 -5.03 12.01 -12.27
CA TYR A 65 -5.54 10.64 -12.36
C TYR A 65 -5.16 9.91 -13.64
N VAL A 66 -4.37 10.56 -14.52
CA VAL A 66 -4.03 9.99 -15.85
C VAL A 66 -2.70 9.24 -15.88
N GLY A 67 -1.84 9.40 -14.88
CA GLY A 67 -0.53 8.77 -14.86
C GLY A 67 0.41 9.28 -15.96
N GLY A 68 1.41 8.45 -16.31
CA GLY A 68 2.37 8.78 -17.34
C GLY A 68 3.47 9.74 -16.88
N GLU A 69 3.74 9.77 -15.59
CA GLU A 69 4.83 10.57 -15.02
C GLU A 69 6.18 10.20 -15.63
N LEU A 70 7.07 11.17 -15.78
CA LEU A 70 8.38 10.97 -16.41
C LEU A 70 9.21 9.86 -15.73
N ASN A 71 9.03 9.68 -14.43
CA ASN A 71 9.71 8.68 -13.61
C ASN A 71 8.86 7.42 -13.37
N SER A 72 7.76 7.23 -14.09
CA SER A 72 6.94 6.02 -13.95
C SER A 72 7.66 4.81 -14.51
N THR A 73 7.67 3.75 -13.72
CA THR A 73 8.11 2.41 -14.09
C THR A 73 6.88 1.53 -14.27
N VAL A 74 6.56 1.20 -15.51
CA VAL A 74 5.45 0.29 -15.82
C VAL A 74 6.01 -1.11 -16.01
N LYS A 75 5.60 -2.03 -15.14
CA LYS A 75 5.95 -3.45 -15.23
C LYS A 75 4.71 -4.29 -15.55
N ASP A 76 4.96 -5.48 -16.07
CA ASP A 76 3.92 -6.49 -16.20
C ASP A 76 3.36 -6.85 -14.81
N TRP A 77 2.08 -7.19 -14.74
CA TRP A 77 1.45 -7.67 -13.50
C TRP A 77 2.12 -8.92 -12.96
N HIS A 78 2.56 -9.77 -13.87
CA HIS A 78 3.33 -10.97 -13.57
C HIS A 78 4.84 -10.69 -13.64
N VAL A 79 5.33 -9.82 -12.75
CA VAL A 79 6.78 -9.69 -12.60
C VAL A 79 7.34 -11.03 -12.16
N GLY A 80 8.26 -11.57 -12.95
CA GLY A 80 8.92 -12.84 -12.66
C GLY A 80 10.35 -12.61 -12.26
N GLY A 81 10.79 -13.19 -11.16
CA GLY A 81 12.18 -13.09 -10.70
C GLY A 81 12.44 -14.02 -9.52
N HIS A 82 13.70 -14.07 -9.12
CA HIS A 82 14.09 -14.88 -7.98
C HIS A 82 14.22 -14.00 -6.74
N GLY A 83 13.46 -14.34 -5.71
CA GLY A 83 13.56 -13.73 -4.40
C GLY A 83 14.92 -14.04 -3.74
N PRO A 84 15.16 -13.55 -2.50
CA PRO A 84 16.44 -13.66 -1.81
C PRO A 84 16.93 -15.10 -1.62
N ASP A 85 16.04 -16.07 -1.54
CA ASP A 85 16.34 -17.49 -1.36
C ASP A 85 16.33 -18.28 -2.68
N GLY A 86 16.27 -17.57 -3.84
CA GLY A 86 16.27 -18.17 -5.17
C GLY A 86 14.95 -18.80 -5.60
N GLN A 87 13.87 -18.65 -4.78
CA GLN A 87 12.53 -19.07 -5.18
C GLN A 87 11.92 -18.09 -6.17
N ASP A 88 11.06 -18.59 -7.05
CA ASP A 88 10.22 -17.73 -7.89
C ASP A 88 9.26 -16.94 -7.00
N LEU A 89 9.31 -15.62 -7.10
CA LEU A 89 8.55 -14.71 -6.25
C LEU A 89 8.03 -13.54 -7.07
N THR A 90 6.83 -13.13 -6.74
CA THR A 90 6.25 -11.86 -7.19
C THR A 90 5.62 -11.17 -6.00
N VAL A 91 6.01 -9.93 -5.72
CA VAL A 91 5.43 -9.10 -4.67
C VAL A 91 4.99 -7.77 -5.27
N ARG A 92 3.71 -7.42 -5.06
CA ARG A 92 3.09 -6.22 -5.60
C ARG A 92 2.80 -5.23 -4.48
N TRP A 93 3.31 -4.02 -4.63
CA TRP A 93 3.21 -2.94 -3.65
C TRP A 93 2.38 -1.79 -4.20
N ALA A 94 1.30 -1.45 -3.53
CA ALA A 94 0.64 -0.17 -3.70
C ALA A 94 1.23 0.82 -2.68
N LEU A 95 2.05 1.77 -3.15
CA LEU A 95 2.67 2.80 -2.33
C LEU A 95 1.70 3.97 -2.19
N MET A 96 1.06 4.08 -1.04
CA MET A 96 0.09 5.12 -0.72
C MET A 96 0.77 6.29 0.01
N TYR A 97 0.62 7.49 -0.54
CA TYR A 97 0.81 8.73 0.21
C TYR A 97 -0.57 9.34 0.51
N PRO A 98 -0.96 9.49 1.80
CA PRO A 98 -2.32 9.80 2.19
C PRO A 98 -2.61 11.31 2.12
N ASP A 99 -2.30 11.91 0.99
CA ASP A 99 -2.61 13.29 0.63
C ASP A 99 -2.85 13.38 -0.89
N ALA A 100 -3.25 14.54 -1.37
CA ALA A 100 -3.49 14.78 -2.78
C ALA A 100 -2.20 14.57 -3.63
N TYR A 101 -2.39 14.22 -4.90
CA TYR A 101 -1.33 14.01 -5.87
C TYR A 101 -0.25 15.10 -5.85
N GLU A 102 -0.63 16.39 -5.79
CA GLU A 102 0.31 17.51 -5.81
C GLU A 102 1.24 17.56 -4.59
N VAL A 103 0.82 16.97 -3.48
CA VAL A 103 1.60 16.87 -2.25
C VAL A 103 2.42 15.59 -2.23
N GLY A 104 1.82 14.49 -2.65
CA GLY A 104 2.43 13.16 -2.59
C GLY A 104 3.46 12.90 -3.69
N LEU A 105 3.21 13.33 -4.93
CA LEU A 105 4.11 13.07 -6.04
C LEU A 105 5.54 13.60 -5.81
N PRO A 106 5.77 14.82 -5.31
CA PRO A 106 7.11 15.33 -5.06
C PRO A 106 7.75 14.77 -3.76
N ASN A 107 7.06 13.91 -3.01
CA ASN A 107 7.61 13.36 -1.77
C ASN A 107 8.79 12.43 -2.07
N GLN A 108 10.00 12.82 -1.63
CA GLN A 108 11.23 12.09 -1.92
C GLN A 108 11.26 10.70 -1.28
N GLY A 109 10.69 10.53 -0.09
CA GLY A 109 10.63 9.23 0.59
C GLY A 109 9.86 8.20 -0.24
N VAL A 110 8.67 8.57 -0.75
CA VAL A 110 7.88 7.70 -1.63
C VAL A 110 8.62 7.42 -2.93
N GLN A 111 9.29 8.42 -3.53
CA GLN A 111 10.04 8.22 -4.77
C GLN A 111 11.22 7.25 -4.58
N ILE A 112 11.97 7.38 -3.49
CA ILE A 112 13.09 6.46 -3.18
C ILE A 112 12.57 5.04 -2.98
N LEU A 113 11.49 4.86 -2.19
CA LEU A 113 10.88 3.54 -2.00
C LEU A 113 10.39 2.94 -3.32
N TYR A 114 9.75 3.76 -4.15
CA TYR A 114 9.27 3.37 -5.47
C TYR A 114 10.41 2.86 -6.38
N GLU A 115 11.54 3.58 -6.43
CA GLU A 115 12.71 3.19 -7.20
C GLU A 115 13.34 1.91 -6.64
N VAL A 116 13.61 1.86 -5.32
CA VAL A 116 14.26 0.71 -4.66
C VAL A 116 13.45 -0.57 -4.83
N LEU A 117 12.14 -0.51 -4.72
CA LEU A 117 11.27 -1.68 -4.94
C LEU A 117 11.27 -2.09 -6.42
N ASN A 118 11.19 -1.13 -7.33
CA ASN A 118 11.16 -1.42 -8.76
C ASN A 118 12.53 -1.81 -9.37
N GLU A 119 13.65 -1.59 -8.67
CA GLU A 119 14.96 -2.13 -9.07
C GLU A 119 15.01 -3.68 -9.01
N ARG A 120 14.09 -4.32 -8.30
CA ARG A 120 14.05 -5.77 -8.15
C ARG A 120 13.14 -6.40 -9.20
N ASP A 121 13.64 -7.44 -9.89
CA ASP A 121 12.89 -8.10 -10.97
C ASP A 121 11.61 -8.79 -10.47
N TRP A 122 11.58 -9.18 -9.19
CA TRP A 122 10.45 -9.87 -8.56
C TRP A 122 9.49 -8.95 -7.81
N MET A 123 9.68 -7.62 -7.88
CA MET A 123 8.79 -6.64 -7.27
C MET A 123 8.14 -5.74 -8.32
N LEU A 124 6.86 -5.44 -8.09
CA LEU A 124 6.11 -4.40 -8.76
C LEU A 124 5.66 -3.39 -7.71
N ALA A 125 6.09 -2.14 -7.82
CA ALA A 125 5.59 -1.07 -6.99
C ALA A 125 4.87 -0.04 -7.86
N GLU A 126 3.67 0.36 -7.45
CA GLU A 126 2.87 1.41 -8.08
C GLU A 126 2.39 2.42 -7.03
N ARG A 127 2.31 3.68 -7.42
CA ARG A 127 1.96 4.79 -6.51
C ARG A 127 0.46 5.05 -6.51
N THR A 128 -0.07 5.40 -5.35
CA THR A 128 -1.44 5.85 -5.19
C THR A 128 -1.51 7.03 -4.22
N TYR A 129 -2.49 7.91 -4.39
CA TYR A 129 -2.66 9.14 -3.63
C TYR A 129 -4.12 9.29 -3.22
N SER A 130 -4.39 10.09 -2.19
CA SER A 130 -5.76 10.44 -1.84
C SER A 130 -6.43 11.20 -3.00
N VAL A 131 -7.61 10.76 -3.36
CA VAL A 131 -8.40 11.43 -4.39
C VAL A 131 -9.13 12.64 -3.82
N TRP A 132 -9.33 13.67 -4.65
CA TRP A 132 -10.14 14.81 -4.25
C TRP A 132 -11.62 14.41 -4.08
N PRO A 133 -12.39 15.14 -3.25
CA PRO A 133 -13.79 14.77 -2.97
C PRO A 133 -14.70 14.71 -4.20
N ASP A 134 -14.38 15.44 -5.27
CA ASP A 134 -15.15 15.37 -6.51
C ASP A 134 -14.90 14.05 -7.25
N MET A 135 -13.65 13.58 -7.30
CA MET A 135 -13.29 12.28 -7.86
C MET A 135 -13.82 11.13 -6.99
N GLU A 136 -13.67 11.22 -5.67
CA GLU A 136 -14.19 10.21 -4.75
C GLU A 136 -15.69 9.96 -4.95
N ARG A 137 -16.49 11.05 -5.05
CA ARG A 137 -17.93 10.91 -5.32
C ARG A 137 -18.22 10.18 -6.62
N GLN A 138 -17.43 10.46 -7.69
CA GLN A 138 -17.60 9.77 -8.97
C GLN A 138 -17.22 8.30 -8.87
N MET A 139 -16.12 7.99 -8.19
CA MET A 139 -15.63 6.62 -7.98
C MET A 139 -16.67 5.81 -7.18
N ARG A 140 -17.14 6.34 -6.05
CA ARG A 140 -18.18 5.66 -5.25
C ARG A 140 -19.48 5.45 -6.03
N ALA A 141 -19.90 6.42 -6.83
CA ALA A 141 -21.10 6.31 -7.66
C ALA A 141 -20.96 5.29 -8.80
N ALA A 142 -19.74 5.08 -9.31
CA ALA A 142 -19.43 4.15 -10.38
C ALA A 142 -18.95 2.78 -9.89
N GLY A 143 -18.77 2.59 -8.57
CA GLY A 143 -18.21 1.38 -8.00
C GLY A 143 -16.74 1.15 -8.36
N ILE A 144 -15.98 2.23 -8.59
CA ILE A 144 -14.55 2.16 -8.90
C ILE A 144 -13.78 2.25 -7.58
N PRO A 145 -12.91 1.28 -7.26
CA PRO A 145 -12.12 1.31 -6.04
C PRO A 145 -10.94 2.29 -6.13
N GLN A 146 -10.25 2.53 -5.00
CA GLN A 146 -8.95 3.19 -4.97
C GLN A 146 -8.00 2.49 -5.94
N PHE A 147 -7.28 3.26 -6.73
CA PHE A 147 -6.43 2.76 -7.81
C PHE A 147 -5.03 3.35 -7.77
N THR A 148 -4.10 2.68 -8.43
CA THR A 148 -2.73 3.14 -8.61
C THR A 148 -2.62 4.06 -9.83
N LEU A 149 -1.67 5.01 -9.79
CA LEU A 149 -1.48 5.97 -10.86
C LEU A 149 -0.66 5.40 -12.03
N ASP A 150 0.26 4.49 -11.76
CA ASP A 150 1.20 3.98 -12.76
C ASP A 150 0.54 2.98 -13.70
N GLY A 151 -0.26 2.04 -13.17
CA GLY A 151 -0.93 1.00 -13.95
C GLY A 151 -2.44 1.03 -13.91
N HIS A 152 -3.05 2.02 -13.23
CA HIS A 152 -4.50 2.18 -13.05
C HIS A 152 -5.20 0.90 -12.55
N ARG A 153 -4.54 0.21 -11.62
CA ARG A 153 -4.99 -1.07 -11.06
C ARG A 153 -5.67 -0.87 -9.71
N PRO A 154 -6.69 -1.67 -9.35
CA PRO A 154 -7.29 -1.64 -8.01
C PRO A 154 -6.23 -1.87 -6.92
N VAL A 155 -6.22 -1.05 -5.88
CA VAL A 155 -5.29 -1.21 -4.75
C VAL A 155 -5.53 -2.52 -4.01
N CYS A 156 -6.78 -2.98 -3.93
CA CYS A 156 -7.12 -4.26 -3.30
C CYS A 156 -6.55 -5.49 -4.02
N ASP A 157 -6.06 -5.36 -5.25
CA ASP A 157 -5.45 -6.48 -5.98
C ASP A 157 -3.96 -6.64 -5.67
N PHE A 158 -3.36 -5.68 -4.97
CA PHE A 158 -1.95 -5.73 -4.56
C PHE A 158 -1.75 -6.62 -3.33
N ASP A 159 -0.54 -7.13 -3.16
CA ASP A 159 -0.18 -7.96 -1.99
C ASP A 159 -0.01 -7.09 -0.73
N ILE A 160 0.48 -5.87 -0.92
CA ILE A 160 0.78 -4.93 0.16
C ILE A 160 0.28 -3.53 -0.22
N MET A 161 -0.50 -2.91 0.66
CA MET A 161 -0.78 -1.48 0.66
C MET A 161 0.10 -0.83 1.72
N SER A 162 1.18 -0.17 1.31
CA SER A 162 2.04 0.56 2.25
C SER A 162 1.72 2.04 2.27
N VAL A 163 1.52 2.60 3.45
CA VAL A 163 1.12 3.99 3.65
C VAL A 163 2.26 4.78 4.26
N SER A 164 2.74 5.81 3.57
CA SER A 164 3.77 6.71 4.05
C SER A 164 3.15 7.83 4.88
N LEU A 165 3.14 7.68 6.20
CA LEU A 165 2.58 8.62 7.15
C LEU A 165 3.63 9.60 7.66
N SER A 166 3.68 10.79 7.08
CA SER A 166 4.58 11.85 7.52
C SER A 166 4.09 12.55 8.80
N THR A 167 2.78 12.63 8.97
CA THR A 167 2.10 13.25 10.13
C THR A 167 0.79 12.54 10.41
N GLU A 168 0.25 12.74 11.62
CA GLU A 168 -1.05 12.20 12.06
C GLU A 168 -2.25 12.76 11.26
N LEU A 169 -2.06 13.88 10.57
CA LEU A 169 -3.09 14.45 9.68
C LEU A 169 -3.47 13.50 8.54
N GLY A 170 -2.58 12.56 8.20
CA GLY A 170 -2.82 11.53 7.19
C GLY A 170 -3.73 10.38 7.62
N TYR A 171 -4.03 10.22 8.92
CA TYR A 171 -4.76 9.04 9.42
C TYR A 171 -6.15 8.89 8.79
N THR A 172 -6.93 9.97 8.73
CA THR A 172 -8.28 9.91 8.16
C THR A 172 -8.26 9.68 6.64
N ASN A 173 -7.25 10.20 5.95
CA ASN A 173 -7.06 9.98 4.52
C ASN A 173 -6.65 8.53 4.24
N MET A 174 -5.81 7.94 5.10
CA MET A 174 -5.47 6.52 5.05
C MET A 174 -6.72 5.65 5.20
N LEU A 175 -7.54 5.90 6.22
CA LEU A 175 -8.77 5.13 6.44
C LEU A 175 -9.75 5.27 5.27
N ASN A 176 -9.88 6.47 4.71
CA ASN A 176 -10.72 6.69 3.53
C ASN A 176 -10.18 5.93 2.30
N ALA A 177 -8.86 5.85 2.13
CA ALA A 177 -8.25 5.10 1.03
C ALA A 177 -8.44 3.59 1.19
N ILE A 178 -8.33 3.05 2.41
CA ILE A 178 -8.60 1.65 2.74
C ILE A 178 -10.07 1.32 2.41
N ASP A 179 -11.02 2.16 2.87
CA ASP A 179 -12.45 2.01 2.60
C ASP A 179 -12.76 2.08 1.10
N LEU A 180 -12.20 3.08 0.41
CA LEU A 180 -12.40 3.24 -1.02
C LEU A 180 -11.78 2.10 -1.84
N ALA A 181 -10.70 1.51 -1.36
CA ALA A 181 -10.11 0.31 -1.96
C ALA A 181 -10.99 -0.95 -1.78
N GLY A 182 -11.97 -0.91 -0.89
CA GLY A 182 -12.78 -2.07 -0.54
C GLY A 182 -12.06 -3.06 0.37
N ILE A 183 -10.96 -2.64 0.99
CA ILE A 183 -10.22 -3.42 2.00
C ILE A 183 -10.95 -3.27 3.33
N PRO A 184 -11.16 -4.33 4.11
CA PRO A 184 -11.76 -4.22 5.44
C PRO A 184 -10.97 -3.23 6.31
N ILE A 185 -11.68 -2.25 6.90
CA ILE A 185 -11.04 -1.17 7.66
C ILE A 185 -10.31 -1.73 8.88
N HIS A 186 -10.98 -2.57 9.68
CA HIS A 186 -10.35 -3.20 10.82
C HIS A 186 -9.47 -4.37 10.39
N GLN A 187 -8.27 -4.41 10.93
CA GLN A 187 -7.31 -5.48 10.70
C GLN A 187 -7.90 -6.87 11.02
N ALA A 188 -8.65 -6.98 12.11
CA ALA A 188 -9.28 -8.22 12.54
C ALA A 188 -10.34 -8.79 11.57
N ASP A 189 -10.85 -7.98 10.65
CA ASP A 189 -11.82 -8.38 9.63
C ASP A 189 -11.15 -8.81 8.31
N ARG A 190 -9.81 -8.64 8.19
CA ARG A 190 -9.06 -9.02 6.99
C ARG A 190 -8.77 -10.51 6.96
N THR A 191 -8.64 -11.01 5.76
CA THR A 191 -8.32 -12.41 5.48
C THR A 191 -7.02 -12.49 4.67
N GLU A 192 -6.57 -13.71 4.36
CA GLU A 192 -5.43 -13.94 3.46
C GLU A 192 -5.68 -13.42 2.04
N ASP A 193 -6.95 -13.12 1.72
CA ASP A 193 -7.34 -12.54 0.44
C ASP A 193 -7.26 -10.99 0.41
N ASP A 194 -6.95 -10.34 1.50
CA ASP A 194 -6.82 -8.89 1.57
C ASP A 194 -5.34 -8.44 1.56
N PRO A 195 -5.02 -7.25 1.04
CA PRO A 195 -3.68 -6.71 1.13
C PRO A 195 -3.23 -6.55 2.59
N ILE A 196 -1.94 -6.77 2.84
CA ILE A 196 -1.31 -6.35 4.09
C ILE A 196 -1.25 -4.83 4.11
N VAL A 197 -1.85 -4.19 5.11
CA VAL A 197 -1.77 -2.74 5.32
C VAL A 197 -0.59 -2.41 6.21
N LEU A 198 0.44 -1.81 5.62
CA LEU A 198 1.69 -1.44 6.26
C LEU A 198 1.78 0.08 6.41
N ILE A 199 2.23 0.59 7.55
CA ILE A 199 2.55 2.01 7.70
C ILE A 199 4.05 2.23 7.90
N GLY A 200 4.55 3.36 7.41
CA GLY A 200 5.90 3.84 7.63
C GLY A 200 5.94 5.36 7.70
N GLY A 201 7.11 5.91 8.00
CA GLY A 201 7.31 7.36 8.15
C GLY A 201 7.20 7.84 9.60
N HIS A 202 7.27 9.16 9.82
CA HIS A 202 7.40 9.74 11.16
C HIS A 202 6.22 9.41 12.09
N ALA A 203 4.99 9.40 11.57
CA ALA A 203 3.81 9.09 12.38
C ALA A 203 3.74 7.60 12.78
N ALA A 204 4.46 6.72 12.09
CA ALA A 204 4.53 5.31 12.44
C ALA A 204 5.25 5.02 13.76
N PHE A 205 6.04 5.97 14.31
CA PHE A 205 6.64 5.85 15.62
C PHE A 205 5.63 5.85 16.78
N ASN A 206 4.40 6.31 16.54
CA ASN A 206 3.29 6.18 17.46
C ASN A 206 2.10 5.51 16.73
N PRO A 207 2.13 4.18 16.52
CA PRO A 207 1.09 3.49 15.77
C PRO A 207 -0.22 3.30 16.54
N GLU A 208 -0.23 3.52 17.86
CA GLU A 208 -1.36 3.29 18.76
C GLU A 208 -2.70 3.86 18.25
N PRO A 209 -2.78 5.10 17.75
CA PRO A 209 -4.05 5.65 17.27
C PRO A 209 -4.66 4.93 16.07
N VAL A 210 -3.85 4.16 15.33
CA VAL A 210 -4.26 3.46 14.11
C VAL A 210 -4.04 1.95 14.18
N ALA A 211 -3.67 1.43 15.34
CA ALA A 211 -3.31 0.03 15.56
C ALA A 211 -4.38 -0.96 15.08
N ASP A 212 -5.67 -0.63 15.29
CA ASP A 212 -6.78 -1.50 14.88
C ASP A 212 -7.00 -1.56 13.36
N PHE A 213 -6.31 -0.71 12.60
CA PHE A 213 -6.53 -0.53 11.17
C PHE A 213 -5.33 -0.94 10.30
N ILE A 214 -4.23 -1.34 10.90
CA ILE A 214 -2.99 -1.71 10.21
C ILE A 214 -2.51 -3.09 10.65
N ASP A 215 -1.78 -3.77 9.77
CA ASP A 215 -1.21 -5.09 10.06
C ASP A 215 0.20 -4.98 10.63
N ALA A 216 0.95 -3.95 10.20
CA ALA A 216 2.31 -3.73 10.67
C ALA A 216 2.76 -2.27 10.55
N ALA A 217 3.77 -1.89 11.33
CA ALA A 217 4.45 -0.60 11.24
C ALA A 217 5.95 -0.79 11.04
N VAL A 218 6.53 -0.04 10.10
CA VAL A 218 7.97 0.03 9.85
C VAL A 218 8.53 1.22 10.61
N LEU A 219 9.41 0.95 11.57
CA LEU A 219 10.08 1.97 12.37
C LEU A 219 11.52 2.13 11.90
N GLY A 220 11.94 3.38 11.72
CA GLY A 220 13.30 3.72 11.31
C GLY A 220 13.36 4.35 9.93
N ASP A 221 14.60 4.47 9.44
CA ASP A 221 14.87 4.94 8.07
C ASP A 221 14.63 3.77 7.12
N GLY A 222 13.52 3.78 6.43
CA GLY A 222 13.06 2.76 5.49
C GLY A 222 14.02 2.44 4.35
#